data_8937036614b13198b97298e275a603f4
#
_entry.id   8937036614b13198b97298e275a603f4
#
_cell.length_a   1.000
_cell.length_b   1.000
_cell.length_c   1.000
_cell.angle_alpha   90.00
_cell.angle_beta   90.00
_cell.angle_gamma   90.00
#
_symmetry.space_group_name_H-M   'P 1'
#
loop_
_entity.id
_entity.type
_entity.pdbx_description
1 polymer ?
#
loop_
_entity_poly.entity_id
_entity_poly.type
_entity_poly.pdbx_seq_one_letter_code
_entity_poly.pdbx_strand_id
1 'polypeptide(L)'
;YLPADTLVPERYGRDGTIAYLKGEEGSFYRILPATFEEEWLAPRSYLKQLPDSTVFNHVIFVDRLDQNITTLEHVSEGEWKIRSMNPATTGMHAPPYAQETPLGMYLLQQKKTRMVFLKDGSAETGGYAPYASRFTNGAYIHGVPVNAPRTSMIEYSWSLGTTPRSHMCVRNATSHSKFVFD
;
A
#
# COMPACT_ATOMS: atom_id res chain seq x y z
N TYR A 1 2.09 19.10 -5.56
CA TYR A 1 2.44 20.38 -6.20
C TYR A 1 2.08 21.51 -5.25
N LEU A 2 3.05 22.34 -4.88
CA LEU A 2 2.81 23.57 -4.13
C LEU A 2 2.92 24.73 -5.14
N PRO A 3 1.89 25.51 -5.36
CA PRO A 3 1.82 26.41 -6.51
C PRO A 3 2.41 27.79 -6.30
N ALA A 4 2.71 28.17 -5.09
CA ALA A 4 3.04 29.58 -4.82
C ALA A 4 4.52 29.83 -4.54
N ASP A 5 5.33 28.81 -4.33
CA ASP A 5 6.74 28.96 -4.02
C ASP A 5 7.59 28.06 -4.91
N THR A 6 8.21 28.65 -5.93
CA THR A 6 9.12 27.98 -6.86
C THR A 6 10.40 27.49 -6.19
N LEU A 7 10.62 27.80 -4.92
CA LEU A 7 11.77 27.35 -4.12
C LEU A 7 11.48 26.06 -3.34
N VAL A 8 10.20 25.66 -3.23
CA VAL A 8 9.84 24.41 -2.55
C VAL A 8 9.85 23.27 -3.56
N PRO A 9 10.61 22.20 -3.33
CA PRO A 9 10.65 21.07 -4.24
C PRO A 9 9.26 20.43 -4.40
N GLU A 10 8.93 20.05 -5.63
CA GLU A 10 7.69 19.32 -5.93
C GLU A 10 7.57 18.09 -5.02
N ARG A 11 6.44 17.96 -4.32
CA ARG A 11 6.14 16.77 -3.55
C ARG A 11 5.38 15.77 -4.40
N TYR A 12 5.80 14.54 -4.35
CA TYR A 12 5.16 13.46 -5.09
C TYR A 12 4.07 12.80 -4.26
N GLY A 13 2.81 13.00 -4.67
CA GLY A 13 1.67 12.24 -4.16
C GLY A 13 1.63 10.85 -4.80
N ARG A 14 1.65 9.80 -3.98
CA ARG A 14 1.56 8.43 -4.47
C ARG A 14 0.13 8.12 -4.92
N ASP A 15 0.01 7.30 -5.97
CA ASP A 15 -1.26 6.74 -6.44
C ASP A 15 -2.01 6.02 -5.29
N GLY A 16 -3.32 6.24 -5.21
CA GLY A 16 -4.18 5.69 -4.15
C GLY A 16 -4.20 6.45 -2.83
N THR A 17 -3.39 7.50 -2.67
CA THR A 17 -3.40 8.33 -1.45
C THR A 17 -4.78 8.93 -1.21
N ILE A 18 -5.26 8.82 0.04
CA ILE A 18 -6.50 9.47 0.49
C ILE A 18 -6.19 10.91 0.88
N ALA A 19 -7.07 11.84 0.47
CA ALA A 19 -6.96 13.25 0.83
C ALA A 19 -8.35 13.87 1.06
N TYR A 20 -8.39 14.89 1.90
CA TYR A 20 -9.57 15.72 2.08
C TYR A 20 -9.60 16.83 1.04
N LEU A 21 -10.73 17.03 0.37
CA LEU A 21 -10.94 18.16 -0.52
C LEU A 21 -11.20 19.41 0.33
N LYS A 22 -10.35 20.44 0.16
CA LYS A 22 -10.45 21.71 0.89
C LYS A 22 -10.99 22.84 0.06
N GLY A 23 -10.87 22.74 -1.27
CA GLY A 23 -11.36 23.77 -2.19
C GLY A 23 -10.92 23.54 -3.62
N GLU A 24 -11.24 24.52 -4.46
CA GLU A 24 -10.95 24.50 -5.90
C GLU A 24 -10.22 25.77 -6.31
N GLU A 25 -9.19 25.65 -7.12
CA GLU A 25 -8.42 26.77 -7.67
C GLU A 25 -8.12 26.54 -9.16
N GLY A 26 -8.95 27.10 -10.03
CA GLY A 26 -8.80 26.93 -11.47
C GLY A 26 -8.82 25.46 -11.89
N SER A 27 -7.72 24.96 -12.46
CA SER A 27 -7.56 23.55 -12.87
C SER A 27 -7.06 22.64 -11.76
N PHE A 28 -6.94 23.13 -10.53
CA PHE A 28 -6.44 22.39 -9.37
C PHE A 28 -7.52 22.20 -8.32
N TYR A 29 -7.35 21.15 -7.52
CA TYR A 29 -7.98 21.00 -6.21
C TYR A 29 -6.98 21.34 -5.12
N ARG A 30 -7.43 22.08 -4.11
CA ARG A 30 -6.72 22.22 -2.84
C ARG A 30 -7.10 21.01 -1.98
N ILE A 31 -6.10 20.22 -1.60
CA ILE A 31 -6.28 18.97 -0.86
C ILE A 31 -5.40 18.96 0.38
N LEU A 32 -5.87 18.26 1.41
CA LEU A 32 -5.06 17.88 2.56
C LEU A 32 -4.90 16.36 2.53
N PRO A 33 -3.75 15.83 2.10
CA PRO A 33 -3.50 14.39 2.16
C PRO A 33 -3.56 13.90 3.61
N ALA A 34 -4.22 12.76 3.83
CA ALA A 34 -4.52 12.26 5.19
C ALA A 34 -3.28 12.00 6.06
N THR A 35 -2.10 11.93 5.45
CA THR A 35 -0.82 11.65 6.12
C THR A 35 0.03 12.91 6.35
N PHE A 36 -0.39 14.05 5.81
CA PHE A 36 0.38 15.29 5.87
C PHE A 36 -0.41 16.38 6.58
N GLU A 37 0.30 17.32 7.18
CA GLU A 37 -0.30 18.47 7.87
C GLU A 37 -0.47 19.69 6.95
N GLU A 38 0.09 19.64 5.74
CA GLU A 38 0.10 20.74 4.80
C GLU A 38 -0.91 20.51 3.66
N GLU A 39 -1.56 21.61 3.23
CA GLU A 39 -2.41 21.60 2.05
C GLU A 39 -1.58 21.64 0.77
N TRP A 40 -2.01 20.87 -0.23
CA TRP A 40 -1.39 20.79 -1.53
C TRP A 40 -2.35 21.23 -2.62
N LEU A 41 -1.82 21.78 -3.72
CA LEU A 41 -2.57 21.90 -4.96
C LEU A 41 -2.21 20.73 -5.88
N ALA A 42 -3.22 19.99 -6.29
CA ALA A 42 -3.07 18.87 -7.20
C ALA A 42 -3.95 19.06 -8.43
N PRO A 43 -3.44 18.80 -9.65
CA PRO A 43 -4.26 18.90 -10.86
C PRO A 43 -5.50 18.00 -10.75
N ARG A 44 -6.67 18.52 -11.14
CA ARG A 44 -7.95 17.78 -11.07
C ARG A 44 -7.91 16.46 -11.82
N SER A 45 -7.14 16.39 -12.91
CA SER A 45 -7.00 15.18 -13.74
C SER A 45 -6.38 13.97 -13.01
N TYR A 46 -5.67 14.21 -11.90
CA TYR A 46 -5.06 13.14 -11.10
C TYR A 46 -5.88 12.74 -9.87
N LEU A 47 -7.02 13.38 -9.65
CA LEU A 47 -7.84 13.15 -8.48
C LEU A 47 -9.19 12.55 -8.87
N LYS A 48 -9.65 11.62 -8.06
CA LYS A 48 -11.00 11.08 -8.14
C LYS A 48 -11.71 11.36 -6.83
N GLN A 49 -12.76 12.16 -6.90
CA GLN A 49 -13.61 12.41 -5.75
C GLN A 49 -14.43 11.17 -5.43
N LEU A 50 -14.44 10.78 -4.17
CA LEU A 50 -15.32 9.75 -3.66
C LEU A 50 -16.69 10.37 -3.33
N PRO A 51 -17.79 9.62 -3.47
CA PRO A 51 -19.10 10.07 -3.01
C PRO A 51 -19.08 10.40 -1.50
N ASP A 52 -19.85 11.40 -1.09
CA ASP A 52 -19.98 11.78 0.33
C ASP A 52 -20.55 10.66 1.20
N SER A 53 -21.28 9.73 0.59
CA SER A 53 -21.81 8.53 1.24
C SER A 53 -20.78 7.39 1.37
N THR A 54 -19.53 7.60 0.99
CA THR A 54 -18.50 6.56 1.07
C THR A 54 -18.20 6.21 2.51
N VAL A 55 -18.38 4.94 2.86
CA VAL A 55 -18.06 4.40 4.18
C VAL A 55 -16.98 3.33 4.02
N PHE A 56 -15.94 3.42 4.84
CA PHE A 56 -14.90 2.41 4.90
C PHE A 56 -15.23 1.43 6.04
N ASN A 57 -15.60 0.21 5.67
CA ASN A 57 -15.94 -0.84 6.64
C ASN A 57 -14.71 -1.62 7.13
N HIS A 58 -13.61 -1.55 6.43
CA HIS A 58 -12.37 -2.27 6.76
C HIS A 58 -11.17 -1.36 6.65
N VAL A 59 -10.25 -1.50 7.60
CA VAL A 59 -8.96 -0.82 7.61
C VAL A 59 -7.86 -1.85 7.83
N ILE A 60 -6.76 -1.68 7.12
CA ILE A 60 -5.55 -2.51 7.26
C ILE A 60 -4.44 -1.61 7.75
N PHE A 61 -3.87 -1.95 8.91
CA PHE A 61 -2.68 -1.32 9.45
C PHE A 61 -1.46 -2.18 9.16
N VAL A 62 -0.38 -1.53 8.74
CA VAL A 62 0.93 -2.15 8.57
C VAL A 62 1.92 -1.40 9.43
N ASP A 63 2.45 -2.09 10.44
CA ASP A 63 3.52 -1.57 11.27
C ASP A 63 4.87 -1.96 10.69
N ARG A 64 5.64 -0.94 10.28
CA ARG A 64 6.98 -1.11 9.69
C ARG A 64 8.06 -1.37 10.74
N LEU A 65 7.84 -0.98 11.99
CA LEU A 65 8.79 -1.19 13.09
C LEU A 65 8.66 -2.60 13.63
N ASP A 66 7.44 -2.98 14.01
CA ASP A 66 7.16 -4.29 14.61
C ASP A 66 6.87 -5.37 13.56
N GLN A 67 6.95 -5.04 12.26
CA GLN A 67 6.79 -5.96 11.14
C GLN A 67 5.52 -6.81 11.25
N ASN A 68 4.37 -6.13 11.46
CA ASN A 68 3.07 -6.79 11.53
C ASN A 68 2.03 -6.13 10.64
N ILE A 69 0.93 -6.85 10.43
CA ILE A 69 -0.25 -6.40 9.70
C ILE A 69 -1.50 -6.72 10.52
N THR A 70 -2.34 -5.73 10.73
CA THR A 70 -3.58 -5.84 11.49
C THR A 70 -4.76 -5.42 10.62
N THR A 71 -5.86 -6.18 10.66
CA THR A 71 -7.11 -5.81 9.98
C THR A 71 -8.18 -5.45 10.99
N LEU A 72 -8.89 -4.37 10.72
CA LEU A 72 -9.99 -3.87 11.53
C LEU A 72 -11.28 -3.85 10.71
N GLU A 73 -12.39 -4.07 11.39
CA GLU A 73 -13.75 -3.93 10.87
C GLU A 73 -14.49 -2.85 11.65
N HIS A 74 -15.16 -1.95 10.95
CA HIS A 74 -16.03 -0.95 11.53
C HIS A 74 -17.28 -1.63 12.11
N VAL A 75 -17.60 -1.36 13.37
CA VAL A 75 -18.76 -1.91 14.08
C VAL A 75 -19.84 -0.85 14.25
N SER A 76 -19.46 0.30 14.77
CA SER A 76 -20.32 1.46 14.98
C SER A 76 -19.49 2.74 14.98
N GLU A 77 -20.13 3.91 15.09
CA GLU A 77 -19.44 5.19 15.09
C GLU A 77 -18.29 5.23 16.11
N GLY A 78 -17.08 5.41 15.61
CA GLY A 78 -15.85 5.43 16.43
C GLY A 78 -15.38 4.07 16.96
N GLU A 79 -16.09 2.98 16.69
CA GLU A 79 -15.78 1.65 17.22
C GLU A 79 -15.29 0.71 16.11
N TRP A 80 -14.13 0.11 16.34
CA TRP A 80 -13.47 -0.82 15.42
C TRP A 80 -13.10 -2.11 16.12
N LYS A 81 -13.34 -3.21 15.47
CA LYS A 81 -12.98 -4.56 15.95
C LYS A 81 -11.77 -5.09 15.22
N ILE A 82 -10.78 -5.56 15.97
CA ILE A 82 -9.64 -6.29 15.39
C ILE A 82 -10.14 -7.63 14.86
N ARG A 83 -9.95 -7.88 13.57
CA ARG A 83 -10.28 -9.14 12.90
C ARG A 83 -9.10 -10.08 12.82
N SER A 84 -7.91 -9.54 12.68
CA SER A 84 -6.67 -10.32 12.62
C SER A 84 -5.47 -9.45 12.95
N MET A 85 -4.43 -10.09 13.48
CA MET A 85 -3.08 -9.53 13.63
C MET A 85 -2.09 -10.63 13.28
N ASN A 86 -1.20 -10.37 12.32
CA ASN A 86 -0.26 -11.36 11.80
C ASN A 86 1.13 -10.77 11.58
N PRO A 87 2.18 -11.58 11.68
CA PRO A 87 3.51 -11.17 11.24
C PRO A 87 3.51 -10.76 9.77
N ALA A 88 4.26 -9.71 9.44
CA ALA A 88 4.46 -9.24 8.07
C ALA A 88 5.94 -8.99 7.79
N THR A 89 6.27 -8.74 6.54
CA THR A 89 7.60 -8.27 6.13
C THR A 89 7.41 -7.12 5.16
N THR A 90 7.91 -5.95 5.52
CA THR A 90 7.80 -4.73 4.71
C THR A 90 9.01 -4.53 3.79
N GLY A 91 8.98 -3.46 2.99
CA GLY A 91 10.06 -3.09 2.08
C GLY A 91 11.31 -2.63 2.83
N MET A 92 12.47 -3.05 2.34
CA MET A 92 13.78 -2.60 2.82
C MET A 92 14.30 -1.45 1.96
N HIS A 93 15.20 -0.65 2.51
CA HIS A 93 15.93 0.35 1.74
C HIS A 93 17.17 -0.27 1.12
N ALA A 94 17.12 -0.61 -0.16
CA ALA A 94 18.24 -1.18 -0.92
C ALA A 94 18.15 -0.78 -2.40
N PRO A 95 18.41 0.52 -2.72
CA PRO A 95 18.40 0.98 -4.11
C PRO A 95 19.46 0.24 -4.95
N PRO A 96 19.26 0.12 -6.27
CA PRO A 96 18.15 0.70 -7.03
C PRO A 96 16.87 -0.14 -7.05
N TYR A 97 16.88 -1.38 -6.55
CA TYR A 97 15.78 -2.32 -6.77
C TYR A 97 14.75 -2.38 -5.64
N ALA A 98 15.16 -2.10 -4.41
CA ALA A 98 14.26 -2.15 -3.27
C ALA A 98 14.10 -0.78 -2.60
N GLN A 99 12.87 -0.48 -2.21
CA GLN A 99 12.47 0.70 -1.48
C GLN A 99 11.63 0.30 -0.28
N GLU A 100 11.64 1.15 0.73
CA GLU A 100 10.78 0.98 1.89
C GLU A 100 9.29 1.00 1.51
N THR A 101 8.48 0.23 2.23
CA THR A 101 7.03 0.37 2.12
C THR A 101 6.64 1.80 2.45
N PRO A 102 5.93 2.51 1.55
CA PRO A 102 5.63 3.92 1.76
C PRO A 102 4.66 4.11 2.92
N LEU A 103 4.95 5.13 3.73
CA LEU A 103 4.01 5.61 4.75
C LEU A 103 2.85 6.34 4.08
N GLY A 104 1.66 6.25 4.67
CA GLY A 104 0.49 6.94 4.18
C GLY A 104 -0.80 6.16 4.37
N MET A 105 -1.91 6.82 4.02
CA MET A 105 -3.22 6.22 3.96
C MET A 105 -3.62 6.04 2.49
N TYR A 106 -3.90 4.80 2.11
CA TYR A 106 -4.12 4.40 0.73
C TYR A 106 -5.41 3.60 0.58
N LEU A 107 -6.05 3.72 -0.57
CA LEU A 107 -7.10 2.80 -0.98
C LEU A 107 -6.50 1.53 -1.62
N LEU A 108 -7.09 0.38 -1.33
CA LEU A 108 -6.83 -0.82 -2.14
C LEU A 108 -7.49 -0.63 -3.51
N GLN A 109 -6.67 -0.68 -4.56
CA GLN A 109 -7.09 -0.28 -5.92
C GLN A 109 -7.27 -1.45 -6.87
N GLN A 110 -6.54 -2.52 -6.66
CA GLN A 110 -6.52 -3.67 -7.57
C GLN A 110 -6.22 -4.95 -6.81
N LYS A 111 -6.88 -6.02 -7.21
CA LYS A 111 -6.64 -7.37 -6.69
C LYS A 111 -6.16 -8.29 -7.83
N LYS A 112 -5.13 -9.11 -7.55
CA LYS A 112 -4.60 -10.14 -8.44
C LYS A 112 -4.42 -11.43 -7.66
N THR A 113 -5.08 -12.52 -8.07
CA THR A 113 -4.87 -13.84 -7.45
C THR A 113 -3.43 -14.30 -7.54
N ARG A 114 -2.75 -13.87 -8.61
CA ARG A 114 -1.35 -14.17 -8.89
C ARG A 114 -0.67 -12.94 -9.50
N MET A 115 0.24 -12.32 -8.79
CA MET A 115 1.06 -11.22 -9.27
C MET A 115 2.44 -11.75 -9.67
N VAL A 116 2.76 -11.71 -10.96
CA VAL A 116 4.09 -12.09 -11.46
C VAL A 116 5.07 -10.95 -11.21
N PHE A 117 6.28 -11.28 -10.78
CA PHE A 117 7.39 -10.32 -10.63
C PHE A 117 8.61 -10.79 -11.42
N LEU A 118 9.45 -9.84 -11.77
CA LEU A 118 10.70 -10.07 -12.50
C LEU A 118 11.86 -10.23 -11.52
N LYS A 119 12.96 -10.82 -11.99
CA LYS A 119 14.23 -10.79 -11.28
C LYS A 119 14.83 -9.39 -11.37
N ASP A 120 15.53 -8.96 -10.35
CA ASP A 120 16.17 -7.65 -10.30
C ASP A 120 17.14 -7.47 -11.47
N GLY A 121 17.01 -6.33 -12.16
CA GLY A 121 17.85 -6.00 -13.32
C GLY A 121 17.63 -6.86 -14.56
N SER A 122 16.54 -7.63 -14.63
CA SER A 122 16.27 -8.57 -15.71
C SER A 122 14.83 -8.51 -16.19
N ALA A 123 14.57 -8.92 -17.43
CA ALA A 123 13.22 -9.17 -17.95
C ALA A 123 12.72 -10.60 -17.65
N GLU A 124 13.52 -11.44 -17.00
CA GLU A 124 13.12 -12.80 -16.65
C GLU A 124 12.15 -12.84 -15.50
N THR A 125 11.20 -13.76 -15.54
CA THR A 125 10.28 -13.99 -14.44
C THR A 125 11.03 -14.49 -13.20
N GLY A 126 10.91 -13.74 -12.09
CA GLY A 126 11.45 -14.11 -10.79
C GLY A 126 10.53 -15.05 -10.02
N GLY A 127 9.25 -15.05 -10.34
CA GLY A 127 8.23 -15.85 -9.68
C GLY A 127 6.87 -15.16 -9.64
N TYR A 128 6.09 -15.49 -8.62
CA TYR A 128 4.81 -14.84 -8.39
C TYR A 128 4.51 -14.66 -6.90
N ALA A 129 3.67 -13.68 -6.58
CA ALA A 129 3.10 -13.48 -5.26
C ALA A 129 1.60 -13.79 -5.30
N PRO A 130 1.08 -14.67 -4.40
CA PRO A 130 -0.34 -15.01 -4.36
C PRO A 130 -1.15 -13.93 -3.63
N TYR A 131 -2.42 -13.77 -4.01
CA TYR A 131 -3.41 -12.92 -3.36
C TYR A 131 -2.92 -11.48 -3.14
N ALA A 132 -2.50 -10.84 -4.22
CA ALA A 132 -1.92 -9.51 -4.18
C ALA A 132 -2.98 -8.41 -4.28
N SER A 133 -3.02 -7.53 -3.29
CA SER A 133 -3.88 -6.35 -3.20
C SER A 133 -3.03 -5.08 -3.30
N ARG A 134 -3.16 -4.33 -4.39
CA ARG A 134 -2.39 -3.12 -4.66
C ARG A 134 -2.95 -1.94 -3.87
N PHE A 135 -2.11 -1.26 -3.10
CA PHE A 135 -2.48 -0.03 -2.41
C PHE A 135 -1.82 1.23 -3.02
N THR A 136 -0.65 1.10 -3.64
CA THR A 136 -0.06 2.17 -4.45
C THR A 136 0.76 1.59 -5.60
N ASN A 137 1.27 2.42 -6.50
CA ASN A 137 2.06 1.96 -7.63
C ASN A 137 3.33 1.25 -7.15
N GLY A 138 3.51 0.01 -7.60
CA GLY A 138 4.63 -0.86 -7.21
C GLY A 138 4.48 -1.56 -5.86
N ALA A 139 3.49 -1.22 -5.03
CA ALA A 139 3.33 -1.79 -3.70
C ALA A 139 2.01 -2.55 -3.52
N TYR A 140 2.14 -3.77 -3.00
CA TYR A 140 1.05 -4.71 -2.78
C TYR A 140 1.14 -5.34 -1.38
N ILE A 141 0.00 -5.67 -0.81
CA ILE A 141 -0.10 -6.64 0.27
C ILE A 141 -0.30 -8.00 -0.40
N HIS A 142 0.53 -9.00 -0.09
CA HIS A 142 0.46 -10.31 -0.74
C HIS A 142 1.03 -11.44 0.13
N GLY A 143 0.72 -12.69 -0.25
CA GLY A 143 1.27 -13.89 0.40
C GLY A 143 2.76 -14.07 0.16
N VAL A 144 3.31 -15.12 0.78
CA VAL A 144 4.73 -15.45 0.64
C VAL A 144 5.06 -15.68 -0.83
N PRO A 145 6.06 -14.98 -1.40
CA PRO A 145 6.44 -15.12 -2.80
C PRO A 145 6.90 -16.53 -3.14
N VAL A 146 6.48 -17.01 -4.29
CA VAL A 146 6.91 -18.28 -4.87
C VAL A 146 7.95 -17.99 -5.95
N ASN A 147 9.22 -18.17 -5.62
CA ASN A 147 10.32 -17.92 -6.54
C ASN A 147 10.42 -19.07 -7.58
N ALA A 148 10.62 -18.67 -8.86
CA ALA A 148 10.89 -19.65 -9.91
C ALA A 148 12.15 -20.47 -9.60
N PRO A 149 12.20 -21.78 -9.93
CA PRO A 149 11.21 -22.55 -10.68
C PRO A 149 10.08 -23.19 -9.84
N ARG A 150 9.95 -22.84 -8.55
CA ARG A 150 8.87 -23.39 -7.71
C ARG A 150 7.49 -22.99 -8.24
N THR A 151 6.52 -23.85 -8.02
CA THR A 151 5.11 -23.66 -8.40
C THR A 151 4.15 -23.72 -7.21
N SER A 152 4.54 -24.40 -6.13
CA SER A 152 3.71 -24.56 -4.93
C SER A 152 3.77 -23.33 -4.03
N MET A 153 2.62 -22.90 -3.55
CA MET A 153 2.52 -21.84 -2.56
C MET A 153 3.19 -22.22 -1.24
N ILE A 154 3.81 -21.25 -0.59
CA ILE A 154 4.44 -21.36 0.72
C ILE A 154 3.63 -20.52 1.70
N GLU A 155 3.22 -21.12 2.81
CA GLU A 155 2.40 -20.45 3.81
C GLU A 155 3.19 -19.41 4.60
N TYR A 156 4.41 -19.74 4.98
CA TYR A 156 5.22 -18.92 5.86
C TYR A 156 6.69 -18.84 5.42
N SER A 157 7.32 -17.72 5.72
CA SER A 157 8.78 -17.54 5.58
C SER A 157 9.38 -16.99 6.86
N TRP A 158 10.64 -17.29 7.11
CA TRP A 158 11.37 -16.87 8.32
C TRP A 158 11.45 -15.35 8.51
N SER A 159 11.28 -14.57 7.45
CA SER A 159 11.36 -13.10 7.52
C SER A 159 10.08 -12.44 8.02
N LEU A 160 8.95 -13.18 8.11
CA LEU A 160 7.70 -12.62 8.61
C LEU A 160 7.83 -12.26 10.09
N GLY A 161 7.51 -11.01 10.44
CA GLY A 161 7.58 -10.49 11.80
C GLY A 161 9.00 -10.22 12.32
N THR A 162 10.00 -10.18 11.44
CA THR A 162 11.40 -10.00 11.89
C THR A 162 12.06 -8.78 11.30
N THR A 163 12.26 -8.74 9.98
CA THR A 163 13.04 -7.69 9.32
C THR A 163 12.40 -7.30 7.97
N PRO A 164 12.51 -6.02 7.57
CA PRO A 164 12.15 -5.58 6.22
C PRO A 164 13.01 -6.31 5.17
N ARG A 165 12.39 -6.87 4.13
CA ARG A 165 13.10 -7.61 3.06
C ARG A 165 12.44 -7.54 1.70
N SER A 166 11.29 -6.91 1.58
CA SER A 166 10.63 -6.80 0.27
C SER A 166 11.14 -5.60 -0.52
N HIS A 167 10.72 -5.51 -1.79
CA HIS A 167 11.06 -4.39 -2.67
C HIS A 167 10.13 -3.15 -2.52
N MET A 168 9.16 -3.19 -1.65
CA MET A 168 8.18 -2.14 -1.29
C MET A 168 6.88 -2.77 -0.77
N CYS A 169 6.63 -4.02 -1.12
CA CYS A 169 5.41 -4.74 -0.77
C CYS A 169 5.36 -5.11 0.70
N VAL A 170 4.18 -5.49 1.16
CA VAL A 170 3.93 -6.09 2.47
C VAL A 170 3.66 -7.58 2.25
N ARG A 171 4.59 -8.43 2.68
CA ARG A 171 4.44 -9.88 2.66
C ARG A 171 3.85 -10.35 3.97
N ASN A 172 2.93 -11.30 3.93
CA ASN A 172 2.39 -11.94 5.14
C ASN A 172 2.05 -13.41 4.83
N ALA A 173 1.58 -14.18 5.82
CA ALA A 173 1.17 -15.57 5.62
C ALA A 173 0.19 -15.66 4.45
N THR A 174 0.33 -16.69 3.61
CA THR A 174 -0.46 -16.78 2.37
C THR A 174 -1.96 -16.92 2.65
N SER A 175 -2.34 -17.64 3.70
CA SER A 175 -3.73 -17.71 4.16
C SER A 175 -4.26 -16.34 4.62
N HIS A 176 -3.44 -15.56 5.34
CA HIS A 176 -3.84 -14.23 5.77
C HIS A 176 -3.95 -13.26 4.58
N SER A 177 -3.06 -13.35 3.60
CA SER A 177 -3.18 -12.56 2.36
C SER A 177 -4.46 -12.91 1.60
N LYS A 178 -4.86 -14.18 1.60
CA LYS A 178 -6.15 -14.60 1.04
C LYS A 178 -7.32 -13.97 1.81
N PHE A 179 -7.28 -13.95 3.13
CA PHE A 179 -8.28 -13.29 3.97
C PHE A 179 -8.40 -11.78 3.69
N VAL A 180 -7.28 -11.09 3.51
CA VAL A 180 -7.26 -9.66 3.11
C VAL A 180 -7.74 -9.45 1.67
N PHE A 181 -7.53 -10.44 0.81
CA PHE A 181 -7.89 -10.39 -0.60
C PHE A 181 -9.39 -10.59 -0.83
N ASP A 182 -10.05 -11.49 -0.09
CA ASP A 182 -11.47 -11.83 -0.25
C ASP A 182 -12.37 -10.71 0.25
#